data_4488d168b5b69b6450a0ab7b5bfccf27
#
_entry.id   4488d168b5b69b6450a0ab7b5bfccf27
#
_cell.length_a   1.000
_cell.length_b   1.000
_cell.length_c   1.000
_cell.angle_alpha   90.00
_cell.angle_beta   90.00
_cell.angle_gamma   90.00
#
_symmetry.space_group_name_H-M   'P 1'
#
loop_
_entity.id
_entity.type
_entity.pdbx_description
1 polymer ?
#
loop_
_entity_poly.entity_id
_entity_poly.type
_entity_poly.pdbx_seq_one_letter_code
_entity_poly.pdbx_strand_id
1 'polypeptide(L)'
;MDDDLVISPADGKVSFVGPAVPPAELDLGAEPRMRVSVFMNVFSVHINRSPVRGKIEKVVHRPGKFLNAELDKASTENERNSVLIESPHGKIGVVQIAGLVARRIVCWSNEDDDLSVGERFGLIRFGSRVDVYLPADATVRVAVGQTAVAGETVLADYGSVRGEPVVRIG
;
A
#
# COMPACT_ATOMS: atom_id res chain seq x y z
N MET A 1 -14.29 -6.54 -9.80
CA MET A 1 -13.93 -6.10 -8.44
C MET A 1 -14.59 -4.76 -8.19
N ASP A 2 -15.07 -4.58 -6.99
CA ASP A 2 -15.86 -3.41 -6.63
C ASP A 2 -14.97 -2.18 -6.44
N ASP A 3 -15.33 -1.05 -7.06
CA ASP A 3 -14.60 0.20 -6.88
C ASP A 3 -14.69 0.77 -5.46
N ASP A 4 -15.60 0.25 -4.66
CA ASP A 4 -15.75 0.68 -3.27
C ASP A 4 -14.80 -0.04 -2.33
N LEU A 5 -13.93 -0.88 -2.84
CA LEU A 5 -12.98 -1.63 -2.01
C LEU A 5 -11.54 -1.23 -2.28
N VAL A 6 -10.75 -1.25 -1.23
CA VAL A 6 -9.29 -1.14 -1.32
C VAL A 6 -8.72 -2.50 -0.93
N ILE A 7 -8.03 -3.13 -1.85
CA ILE A 7 -7.56 -4.51 -1.72
C ILE A 7 -6.07 -4.51 -1.37
N SER A 8 -5.62 -5.51 -0.61
CA SER A 8 -4.22 -5.58 -0.23
C SER A 8 -3.30 -5.67 -1.44
N PRO A 9 -2.26 -4.83 -1.49
CA PRO A 9 -1.28 -4.88 -2.57
C PRO A 9 -0.22 -5.96 -2.39
N ALA A 10 -0.18 -6.62 -1.25
CA ALA A 10 0.89 -7.55 -0.92
C ALA A 10 0.40 -8.70 -0.05
N ASP A 11 1.15 -9.80 -0.10
CA ASP A 11 0.98 -10.92 0.83
C ASP A 11 1.85 -10.66 2.07
N GLY A 12 1.27 -10.83 3.24
CA GLY A 12 2.03 -10.69 4.46
C GLY A 12 1.16 -10.45 5.67
N LYS A 13 1.71 -9.73 6.62
CA LYS A 13 0.99 -9.36 7.83
C LYS A 13 0.79 -7.86 7.90
N VAL A 14 -0.38 -7.45 8.32
CA VAL A 14 -0.64 -6.05 8.60
C VAL A 14 0.23 -5.66 9.80
N SER A 15 1.15 -4.75 9.59
CA SER A 15 2.12 -4.33 10.61
C SER A 15 1.82 -2.97 11.22
N PHE A 16 0.98 -2.18 10.56
CA PHE A 16 0.61 -0.86 11.06
C PHE A 16 -0.75 -0.45 10.49
N VAL A 17 -1.58 0.13 11.34
CA VAL A 17 -2.83 0.79 10.95
C VAL A 17 -2.93 2.05 11.78
N GLY A 18 -2.94 3.20 11.14
CA GLY A 18 -3.03 4.47 11.85
C GLY A 18 -2.69 5.65 10.97
N PRO A 19 -2.76 6.86 11.53
CA PRO A 19 -2.41 8.06 10.80
C PRO A 19 -0.89 8.17 10.59
N ALA A 20 -0.50 8.63 9.40
CA ALA A 20 0.89 8.88 9.06
C ALA A 20 0.94 9.91 7.94
N VAL A 21 1.98 10.73 7.94
CA VAL A 21 2.18 11.72 6.88
C VAL A 21 2.71 11.01 5.65
N PRO A 22 2.06 11.17 4.48
CA PRO A 22 2.53 10.53 3.26
C PRO A 22 3.90 11.07 2.83
N PRO A 23 4.66 10.29 2.05
CA PRO A 23 5.91 10.79 1.48
C PRO A 23 5.68 12.08 0.68
N ALA A 24 6.57 13.04 0.84
CA ALA A 24 6.42 14.35 0.21
C ALA A 24 6.36 14.26 -1.31
N GLU A 25 7.04 13.28 -1.90
CA GLU A 25 7.07 13.10 -3.36
C GLU A 25 5.70 12.77 -3.95
N LEU A 26 4.75 12.32 -3.15
CA LEU A 26 3.39 12.01 -3.64
C LEU A 26 2.48 13.24 -3.73
N ASP A 27 2.87 14.36 -3.14
CA ASP A 27 2.05 15.59 -3.13
C ASP A 27 0.64 15.36 -2.58
N LEU A 28 0.53 14.54 -1.55
CA LEU A 28 -0.74 14.31 -0.87
C LEU A 28 -0.96 15.26 0.31
N GLY A 29 -0.12 16.28 0.44
CA GLY A 29 -0.19 17.24 1.51
C GLY A 29 0.63 16.86 2.73
N ALA A 30 0.68 17.75 3.71
CA ALA A 30 1.43 17.56 4.95
C ALA A 30 0.57 16.98 6.08
N GLU A 31 -0.72 16.81 5.84
CA GLU A 31 -1.63 16.27 6.83
C GLU A 31 -1.52 14.76 6.91
N PRO A 32 -1.63 14.17 8.09
CA PRO A 32 -1.67 12.71 8.21
C PRO A 32 -2.86 12.13 7.46
N ARG A 33 -2.62 10.96 6.86
CA ARG A 33 -3.66 10.13 6.28
C ARG A 33 -3.63 8.78 6.95
N MET A 34 -4.74 8.07 6.92
CA MET A 34 -4.74 6.70 7.41
C MET A 34 -3.81 5.86 6.53
N ARG A 35 -2.87 5.16 7.16
CA ARG A 35 -1.93 4.28 6.50
C ARG A 35 -2.15 2.86 6.96
N VAL A 36 -2.16 1.93 6.02
CA VAL A 36 -2.12 0.49 6.31
C VAL A 36 -0.81 -0.05 5.73
N SER A 37 -0.02 -0.71 6.54
CA SER A 37 1.26 -1.28 6.12
C SER A 37 1.19 -2.80 6.15
N VAL A 38 1.69 -3.44 5.09
CA VAL A 38 1.77 -4.90 5.01
C VAL A 38 3.24 -5.29 4.92
N PHE A 39 3.71 -6.02 5.93
CA PHE A 39 5.08 -6.51 5.98
C PHE A 39 5.16 -7.90 5.37
N MET A 40 6.07 -8.06 4.41
CA MET A 40 6.26 -9.30 3.68
C MET A 40 7.44 -10.05 4.28
N ASN A 41 7.15 -11.05 5.12
CA ASN A 41 8.18 -11.75 5.89
C ASN A 41 8.45 -13.18 5.43
N VAL A 42 7.95 -13.56 4.26
CA VAL A 42 8.06 -14.93 3.76
C VAL A 42 9.21 -15.05 2.77
N PHE A 43 9.69 -16.26 2.55
CA PHE A 43 10.89 -16.54 1.76
C PHE A 43 10.65 -16.56 0.24
N SER A 44 9.70 -15.86 -0.26
CA SER A 44 9.41 -15.86 -1.69
C SER A 44 9.48 -14.46 -2.28
N VAL A 45 9.48 -14.40 -3.61
CA VAL A 45 9.32 -13.14 -4.33
C VAL A 45 7.85 -12.78 -4.27
N HIS A 46 7.56 -11.55 -3.88
CA HIS A 46 6.20 -11.10 -3.72
C HIS A 46 5.80 -10.13 -4.83
N ILE A 47 4.75 -10.51 -5.54
CA ILE A 47 4.17 -9.63 -6.56
C ILE A 47 3.31 -8.60 -5.84
N ASN A 48 3.48 -7.35 -6.22
CA ASN A 48 2.64 -6.28 -5.70
C ASN A 48 1.53 -5.97 -6.71
N ARG A 49 0.32 -5.80 -6.18
CA ARG A 49 -0.89 -5.59 -6.98
C ARG A 49 -1.53 -4.25 -6.64
N SER A 50 -2.17 -3.65 -7.62
CA SER A 50 -2.85 -2.38 -7.39
C SER A 50 -4.02 -2.56 -6.43
N PRO A 51 -4.09 -1.75 -5.36
CA PRO A 51 -5.18 -1.85 -4.39
C PRO A 51 -6.50 -1.33 -4.91
N VAL A 52 -6.46 -0.52 -5.96
CA VAL A 52 -7.64 0.12 -6.55
C VAL A 52 -7.52 0.17 -8.06
N ARG A 53 -8.65 0.41 -8.73
CA ARG A 53 -8.65 0.77 -10.13
C ARG A 53 -8.30 2.25 -10.25
N GLY A 54 -7.44 2.60 -11.18
CA GLY A 54 -7.13 4.01 -11.40
C GLY A 54 -5.98 4.24 -12.35
N LYS A 55 -5.71 5.52 -12.56
CA LYS A 55 -4.61 5.97 -13.41
C LYS A 55 -3.43 6.36 -12.52
N ILE A 56 -2.24 5.92 -12.90
CA ILE A 56 -1.03 6.30 -12.20
C ILE A 56 -0.67 7.74 -12.56
N GLU A 57 -0.64 8.61 -11.56
CA GLU A 57 -0.23 10.00 -11.74
C GLU A 57 1.26 10.19 -11.56
N LYS A 58 1.86 9.46 -10.64
CA LYS A 58 3.29 9.58 -10.33
C LYS A 58 3.90 8.23 -9.99
N VAL A 59 5.15 8.06 -10.38
CA VAL A 59 6.02 6.98 -9.93
C VAL A 59 7.34 7.63 -9.57
N VAL A 60 7.72 7.63 -8.29
CA VAL A 60 8.93 8.30 -7.82
C VAL A 60 9.76 7.32 -7.01
N HIS A 61 10.96 7.02 -7.50
CA HIS A 61 11.91 6.20 -6.77
C HIS A 61 12.85 7.08 -5.95
N ARG A 62 12.97 6.76 -4.67
CA ARG A 62 13.87 7.48 -3.75
C ARG A 62 14.92 6.52 -3.22
N PRO A 63 16.21 6.75 -3.50
CA PRO A 63 17.27 5.98 -2.88
C PRO A 63 17.31 6.23 -1.37
N GLY A 64 17.81 5.26 -0.63
CA GLY A 64 17.89 5.37 0.80
C GLY A 64 18.58 4.18 1.43
N LYS A 65 18.35 3.99 2.73
CA LYS A 65 18.93 2.94 3.52
C LYS A 65 18.16 1.63 3.33
N PHE A 66 18.67 0.57 3.97
CA PHE A 66 18.04 -0.75 3.96
C PHE A 66 17.87 -1.24 5.41
N LEU A 67 17.18 -0.44 6.20
CA LEU A 67 16.87 -0.78 7.59
C LEU A 67 15.78 -1.87 7.62
N ASN A 68 15.65 -2.54 8.77
CA ASN A 68 14.56 -3.47 8.96
C ASN A 68 13.22 -2.76 8.66
N ALA A 69 12.46 -3.29 7.70
CA ALA A 69 11.23 -2.65 7.24
C ALA A 69 10.11 -2.68 8.29
N GLU A 70 10.25 -3.45 9.36
CA GLU A 70 9.32 -3.39 10.49
C GLU A 70 9.47 -2.12 11.31
N LEU A 71 10.62 -1.45 11.22
CA LEU A 71 10.83 -0.19 11.93
C LEU A 71 10.03 0.94 11.29
N ASP A 72 9.41 1.76 12.10
CA ASP A 72 8.61 2.87 11.58
C ASP A 72 9.44 3.86 10.75
N LYS A 73 10.67 4.13 11.18
CA LYS A 73 11.55 5.04 10.44
C LYS A 73 11.94 4.54 9.06
N ALA A 74 11.70 3.27 8.74
CA ALA A 74 11.93 2.76 7.39
C ALA A 74 11.06 3.49 6.35
N SER A 75 9.91 4.00 6.76
CA SER A 75 9.04 4.77 5.86
C SER A 75 9.71 6.03 5.32
N THR A 76 10.62 6.62 6.08
CA THR A 76 11.28 7.87 5.69
C THR A 76 12.73 7.68 5.26
N GLU A 77 13.41 6.65 5.77
CA GLU A 77 14.85 6.48 5.56
C GLU A 77 15.21 5.43 4.55
N ASN A 78 14.37 4.41 4.34
CA ASN A 78 14.69 3.33 3.42
C ASN A 78 14.45 3.72 1.97
N GLU A 79 15.17 3.03 1.10
CA GLU A 79 14.90 3.11 -0.33
C GLU A 79 13.44 2.73 -0.58
N ARG A 80 12.77 3.51 -1.42
CA ARG A 80 11.35 3.31 -1.66
C ARG A 80 10.95 3.72 -3.07
N ASN A 81 9.86 3.16 -3.53
CA ASN A 81 9.22 3.54 -4.78
C ASN A 81 7.78 3.94 -4.46
N SER A 82 7.45 5.20 -4.67
CA SER A 82 6.16 5.77 -4.32
C SER A 82 5.31 5.92 -5.57
N VAL A 83 4.10 5.37 -5.54
CA VAL A 83 3.15 5.40 -6.65
C VAL A 83 1.90 6.14 -6.20
N LEU A 84 1.48 7.13 -6.98
CA LEU A 84 0.24 7.86 -6.74
C LEU A 84 -0.79 7.43 -7.77
N ILE A 85 -1.93 6.95 -7.30
CA ILE A 85 -3.01 6.47 -8.16
C ILE A 85 -4.24 7.34 -7.96
N GLU A 86 -4.78 7.85 -9.08
CA GLU A 86 -6.05 8.56 -9.08
C GLU A 86 -7.16 7.53 -9.23
N SER A 87 -7.90 7.26 -8.17
CA SER A 87 -8.99 6.28 -8.16
C SER A 87 -10.35 6.97 -8.19
N PRO A 88 -11.45 6.24 -8.39
CA PRO A 88 -12.80 6.84 -8.36
C PRO A 88 -13.13 7.56 -7.06
N HIS A 89 -12.53 7.17 -5.95
CA HIS A 89 -12.79 7.77 -4.64
C HIS A 89 -11.70 8.73 -4.18
N GLY A 90 -10.74 9.04 -5.04
CA GLY A 90 -9.68 9.97 -4.71
C GLY A 90 -8.30 9.37 -4.87
N LYS A 91 -7.30 10.12 -4.45
CA LYS A 91 -5.91 9.73 -4.65
C LYS A 91 -5.45 8.79 -3.55
N ILE A 92 -4.77 7.73 -3.97
CA ILE A 92 -4.18 6.73 -3.07
C ILE A 92 -2.68 6.68 -3.31
N GLY A 93 -1.92 6.63 -2.23
CA GLY A 93 -0.49 6.40 -2.30
C GLY A 93 -0.17 4.95 -2.00
N VAL A 94 0.68 4.34 -2.83
CA VAL A 94 1.20 2.99 -2.62
C VAL A 94 2.70 3.07 -2.63
N VAL A 95 3.34 2.69 -1.53
CA VAL A 95 4.78 2.85 -1.38
C VAL A 95 5.43 1.49 -1.12
N GLN A 96 6.30 1.09 -2.07
CA GLN A 96 7.12 -0.10 -1.91
C GLN A 96 8.38 0.29 -1.14
N ILE A 97 8.65 -0.37 -0.03
CA ILE A 97 9.75 -0.03 0.86
C ILE A 97 10.71 -1.22 0.97
N ALA A 98 11.97 -1.00 0.63
CA ALA A 98 13.00 -2.01 0.76
C ALA A 98 13.29 -2.32 2.22
N GLY A 99 13.83 -3.49 2.50
CA GLY A 99 14.20 -3.91 3.85
C GLY A 99 15.66 -4.34 3.91
N LEU A 100 16.03 -5.02 5.00
CA LEU A 100 17.41 -5.47 5.23
C LEU A 100 17.91 -6.40 4.13
N VAL A 101 17.06 -7.30 3.69
CA VAL A 101 17.41 -8.34 2.70
C VAL A 101 16.88 -7.96 1.32
N ALA A 102 15.66 -7.48 1.26
CA ALA A 102 14.99 -7.13 0.02
C ALA A 102 15.42 -5.73 -0.42
N ARG A 103 16.53 -5.69 -1.12
CA ARG A 103 17.17 -4.42 -1.52
C ARG A 103 16.78 -3.99 -2.92
N ARG A 104 15.99 -4.80 -3.61
CA ARG A 104 15.59 -4.47 -4.98
C ARG A 104 14.08 -4.30 -5.06
N ILE A 105 13.69 -3.16 -5.56
CA ILE A 105 12.30 -2.83 -5.84
C ILE A 105 12.14 -2.81 -7.34
N VAL A 106 11.13 -3.51 -7.86
CA VAL A 106 10.80 -3.50 -9.27
C VAL A 106 9.41 -2.93 -9.44
N CYS A 107 9.27 -1.96 -10.32
CA CYS A 107 7.98 -1.40 -10.69
C CYS A 107 7.87 -1.44 -12.20
N TRP A 108 6.86 -2.17 -12.71
CA TRP A 108 6.65 -2.32 -14.15
C TRP A 108 5.77 -1.21 -14.73
N SER A 109 5.06 -0.53 -13.86
CA SER A 109 4.09 0.48 -14.28
C SER A 109 4.71 1.86 -14.36
N ASN A 110 4.16 2.67 -15.25
CA ASN A 110 4.66 4.01 -15.50
C ASN A 110 3.54 5.03 -15.31
N GLU A 111 3.92 6.30 -15.26
CA GLU A 111 2.95 7.40 -15.23
C GLU A 111 2.01 7.28 -16.43
N ASP A 112 0.76 7.61 -16.20
CA ASP A 112 -0.35 7.56 -17.15
C ASP A 112 -0.87 6.16 -17.44
N ASP A 113 -0.26 5.11 -16.92
CA ASP A 113 -0.83 3.76 -17.04
C ASP A 113 -2.15 3.66 -16.28
N ASP A 114 -3.10 2.92 -16.86
CA ASP A 114 -4.34 2.58 -16.18
C ASP A 114 -4.20 1.20 -15.57
N LEU A 115 -4.55 1.08 -14.29
CA LEU A 115 -4.51 -0.19 -13.59
C LEU A 115 -5.92 -0.64 -13.23
N SER A 116 -6.15 -1.94 -13.35
CA SER A 116 -7.33 -2.59 -12.78
C SER A 116 -7.03 -2.97 -11.33
N VAL A 117 -8.09 -3.15 -10.54
CA VAL A 117 -7.94 -3.66 -9.17
C VAL A 117 -7.25 -5.02 -9.23
N GLY A 118 -6.23 -5.21 -8.43
CA GLY A 118 -5.50 -6.47 -8.36
C GLY A 118 -4.49 -6.67 -9.49
N GLU A 119 -4.37 -5.74 -10.39
CA GLU A 119 -3.39 -5.84 -11.47
C GLU A 119 -1.97 -5.76 -10.91
N ARG A 120 -1.07 -6.58 -11.44
CA ARG A 120 0.33 -6.59 -11.03
C ARG A 120 1.01 -5.32 -11.49
N PHE A 121 1.71 -4.64 -10.59
CA PHE A 121 2.45 -3.43 -10.98
C PHE A 121 3.93 -3.49 -10.64
N GLY A 122 4.34 -4.44 -9.82
CA GLY A 122 5.73 -4.57 -9.45
C GLY A 122 5.98 -5.78 -8.58
N LEU A 123 7.19 -5.89 -8.10
CA LEU A 123 7.54 -6.91 -7.12
C LEU A 123 8.60 -6.40 -6.16
N ILE A 124 8.67 -7.05 -5.02
CA ILE A 124 9.66 -6.77 -4.01
C ILE A 124 9.90 -8.09 -3.26
N ARG A 125 11.09 -8.28 -2.72
CA ARG A 125 11.42 -9.53 -2.05
C ARG A 125 10.99 -9.50 -0.58
N PHE A 126 11.07 -10.66 0.07
CA PHE A 126 10.73 -10.80 1.49
C PHE A 126 11.54 -9.84 2.38
N GLY A 127 11.00 -9.53 3.54
CA GLY A 127 11.64 -8.59 4.47
C GLY A 127 11.39 -7.14 4.12
N SER A 128 10.50 -6.89 3.17
CA SER A 128 10.11 -5.53 2.74
C SER A 128 8.69 -5.23 3.20
N ARG A 129 8.24 -4.03 2.89
CA ARG A 129 6.92 -3.56 3.31
C ARG A 129 6.26 -2.75 2.20
N VAL A 130 4.94 -2.82 2.13
CA VAL A 130 4.16 -1.93 1.26
C VAL A 130 3.21 -1.14 2.13
N ASP A 131 3.24 0.18 1.97
CA ASP A 131 2.33 1.09 2.67
C ASP A 131 1.25 1.56 1.71
N VAL A 132 0.02 1.64 2.19
CA VAL A 132 -1.11 2.22 1.46
C VAL A 132 -1.62 3.42 2.24
N TYR A 133 -1.61 4.59 1.60
CA TYR A 133 -2.14 5.84 2.18
C TYR A 133 -3.52 6.09 1.59
N LEU A 134 -4.51 6.13 2.46
CA LEU A 134 -5.92 6.12 2.06
C LEU A 134 -6.53 7.52 2.00
N PRO A 135 -7.57 7.73 1.17
CA PRO A 135 -8.37 8.94 1.24
C PRO A 135 -9.13 9.02 2.57
N ALA A 136 -9.54 10.22 2.94
CA ALA A 136 -10.16 10.47 4.24
C ALA A 136 -11.47 9.72 4.46
N ASP A 137 -12.22 9.43 3.40
CA ASP A 137 -13.51 8.76 3.50
C ASP A 137 -13.44 7.24 3.48
N ALA A 138 -12.23 6.67 3.40
CA ALA A 138 -12.06 5.23 3.48
C ALA A 138 -12.15 4.75 4.93
N THR A 139 -12.81 3.62 5.13
CA THR A 139 -12.90 2.98 6.45
C THR A 139 -12.03 1.73 6.45
N VAL A 140 -11.06 1.68 7.36
CA VAL A 140 -10.14 0.53 7.47
C VAL A 140 -10.88 -0.67 8.03
N ARG A 141 -10.63 -1.85 7.44
CA ARG A 141 -11.29 -3.11 7.80
C ARG A 141 -10.33 -4.17 8.33
N VAL A 142 -9.08 -3.83 8.56
CA VAL A 142 -8.07 -4.78 9.06
C VAL A 142 -7.45 -4.26 10.34
N ALA A 143 -6.82 -5.18 11.06
CA ALA A 143 -6.10 -4.86 12.29
C ALA A 143 -4.66 -5.37 12.21
N VAL A 144 -3.79 -4.77 12.99
CA VAL A 144 -2.39 -5.20 13.10
C VAL A 144 -2.33 -6.66 13.51
N GLY A 145 -1.48 -7.44 12.84
CA GLY A 145 -1.33 -8.87 13.06
C GLY A 145 -2.14 -9.75 12.14
N GLN A 146 -3.10 -9.18 11.45
CA GLN A 146 -3.94 -9.93 10.50
C GLN A 146 -3.15 -10.29 9.25
N THR A 147 -3.37 -11.49 8.74
CA THR A 147 -2.78 -11.92 7.47
C THR A 147 -3.50 -11.24 6.31
N ALA A 148 -2.74 -10.74 5.36
CA ALA A 148 -3.25 -10.13 4.15
C ALA A 148 -2.80 -10.93 2.93
N VAL A 149 -3.68 -11.08 1.96
CA VAL A 149 -3.42 -11.77 0.69
C VAL A 149 -3.59 -10.78 -0.45
N ALA A 150 -2.54 -10.63 -1.26
CA ALA A 150 -2.54 -9.69 -2.38
C ALA A 150 -3.69 -9.98 -3.34
N GLY A 151 -4.41 -8.94 -3.71
CA GLY A 151 -5.54 -9.05 -4.63
C GLY A 151 -6.81 -9.61 -4.02
N GLU A 152 -6.81 -9.99 -2.74
CA GLU A 152 -7.96 -10.63 -2.09
C GLU A 152 -8.42 -9.96 -0.82
N THR A 153 -7.51 -9.67 0.10
CA THR A 153 -7.88 -9.11 1.40
C THR A 153 -8.34 -7.67 1.27
N VAL A 154 -9.53 -7.37 1.78
CA VAL A 154 -10.05 -6.00 1.81
C VAL A 154 -9.40 -5.25 2.97
N LEU A 155 -8.61 -4.23 2.64
CA LEU A 155 -7.97 -3.37 3.65
C LEU A 155 -8.91 -2.29 4.14
N ALA A 156 -9.72 -1.75 3.24
CA ALA A 156 -10.62 -0.64 3.54
C ALA A 156 -11.75 -0.60 2.52
N ASP A 157 -12.80 0.12 2.83
CA ASP A 157 -13.87 0.34 1.88
C ASP A 157 -14.48 1.74 2.04
N TYR A 158 -15.29 2.10 1.05
CA TYR A 158 -16.04 3.36 1.04
C TYR A 158 -17.53 3.09 1.20
N GLY A 159 -17.88 1.88 1.65
CA GLY A 159 -19.23 1.38 1.60
C GLY A 159 -20.13 1.80 2.76
N SER A 160 -20.01 3.03 3.22
CA SER A 160 -20.88 3.53 4.29
C SER A 160 -22.36 3.37 3.96
N VAL A 161 -22.70 3.38 2.67
CA VAL A 161 -24.07 3.19 2.22
C VAL A 161 -24.58 1.77 2.45
N ARG A 162 -23.72 0.84 2.82
CA ARG A 162 -24.10 -0.55 3.06
C ARG A 162 -24.59 -0.81 4.47
N GLY A 163 -24.76 0.25 5.23
CA GLY A 163 -25.20 0.12 6.60
C GLY A 163 -24.07 -0.10 7.57
N GLU A 164 -24.30 -0.88 8.59
CA GLU A 164 -23.33 -1.02 9.64
C GLU A 164 -22.03 -1.64 9.12
N PRO A 165 -20.93 -1.13 9.61
CA PRO A 165 -19.63 -1.73 9.34
C PRO A 165 -19.56 -3.08 10.01
N VAL A 166 -19.16 -4.07 9.28
CA VAL A 166 -18.92 -5.40 9.83
C VAL A 166 -17.42 -5.53 10.01
N VAL A 167 -17.02 -5.52 11.25
CA VAL A 167 -15.62 -5.73 11.57
C VAL A 167 -15.33 -7.21 11.44
N ARG A 168 -14.46 -7.57 10.54
CA ARG A 168 -13.96 -8.93 10.38
C ARG A 168 -12.55 -8.97 10.89
N ILE A 169 -12.32 -9.76 11.88
CA ILE A 169 -11.00 -10.00 12.40
C ILE A 169 -10.60 -11.41 11.98
N GLY A 170 -9.54 -11.50 11.24
CA GLY A 170 -9.06 -12.81 10.81
C GLY A 170 -9.08 -12.97 9.36
#